data_d65ae2117c67d4f0d3c36af3d1b63465
#
_entry.id   d65ae2117c67d4f0d3c36af3d1b63465
#
_cell.length_a   1.000
_cell.length_b   1.000
_cell.length_c   1.000
_cell.angle_alpha   90.00
_cell.angle_beta   90.00
_cell.angle_gamma   90.00
#
_symmetry.space_group_name_H-M   'P 1'
#
loop_
_entity.id
_entity.type
_entity.pdbx_description
1 polymer ?
#
loop_
_entity_poly.entity_id
_entity_poly.type
_entity_poly.pdbx_seq_one_letter_code
_entity_poly.pdbx_strand_id
1 'polypeptide(L)'
;GNQGLTVSVPIITTAEELGKSDDELYRALVFANLLTLYVKSGIGKLSAYCGVVSAGIVSVAGIAFLKGDSKDIIEDTLVNGLVSLSGIVCDGAKPSCAGKIAISLDGAFMGYKQARLNKSYKKGDGLVAHSVDDTIKSIGVVAQGMKETDVVILNEMLKH
;
A
#
# COMPACT_ATOMS: atom_id res chain seq x y z
N GLY A 1 -11.19 10.93 -1.13
CA GLY A 1 -10.62 10.68 -2.46
C GLY A 1 -10.19 9.22 -2.61
N ASN A 2 -9.68 8.86 -3.80
CA ASN A 2 -9.38 7.44 -4.13
C ASN A 2 -8.46 6.74 -3.13
N GLN A 3 -7.46 7.42 -2.57
CA GLN A 3 -6.56 6.82 -1.56
C GLN A 3 -7.32 6.47 -0.27
N GLY A 4 -8.13 7.40 0.25
CA GLY A 4 -8.92 7.17 1.47
C GLY A 4 -9.92 6.03 1.29
N LEU A 5 -10.62 5.98 0.16
CA LEU A 5 -11.54 4.87 -0.17
C LEU A 5 -10.78 3.54 -0.26
N THR A 6 -9.62 3.52 -0.93
CA THR A 6 -8.80 2.31 -1.08
C THR A 6 -8.30 1.78 0.26
N VAL A 7 -7.97 2.67 1.22
CA VAL A 7 -7.58 2.24 2.57
C VAL A 7 -8.78 1.70 3.35
N SER A 8 -9.91 2.41 3.32
CA SER A 8 -10.97 2.19 4.29
C SER A 8 -11.98 1.14 3.85
N VAL A 9 -12.41 1.16 2.58
CA VAL A 9 -13.52 0.29 2.11
C VAL A 9 -13.21 -1.20 2.28
N PRO A 10 -12.03 -1.73 1.91
CA PRO A 10 -11.77 -3.15 2.09
C PRO A 10 -11.74 -3.59 3.58
N ILE A 11 -11.30 -2.71 4.48
CA ILE A 11 -11.32 -2.97 5.93
C ILE A 11 -12.76 -3.02 6.44
N ILE A 12 -13.60 -2.05 6.03
CA ILE A 12 -15.01 -1.97 6.41
C ILE A 12 -15.74 -3.24 5.95
N THR A 13 -15.62 -3.57 4.66
CA THR A 13 -16.27 -4.77 4.09
C THR A 13 -15.82 -6.05 4.79
N THR A 14 -14.50 -6.18 5.07
CA THR A 14 -13.98 -7.34 5.79
C THR A 14 -14.49 -7.40 7.23
N ALA A 15 -14.61 -6.26 7.91
CA ALA A 15 -15.17 -6.21 9.27
C ALA A 15 -16.63 -6.66 9.30
N GLU A 16 -17.44 -6.19 8.34
CA GLU A 16 -18.84 -6.61 8.18
C GLU A 16 -18.95 -8.11 7.93
N GLU A 17 -18.18 -8.65 6.98
CA GLU A 17 -18.17 -10.09 6.65
C GLU A 17 -17.76 -10.97 7.84
N LEU A 18 -16.84 -10.48 8.68
CA LEU A 18 -16.35 -11.21 9.85
C LEU A 18 -17.18 -10.95 11.13
N GLY A 19 -18.22 -10.13 11.06
CA GLY A 19 -19.04 -9.77 12.21
C GLY A 19 -18.25 -9.07 13.33
N LYS A 20 -17.29 -8.24 12.95
CA LYS A 20 -16.45 -7.47 13.89
C LYS A 20 -17.24 -6.36 14.54
N SER A 21 -16.90 -6.04 15.80
CA SER A 21 -17.47 -4.90 16.53
C SER A 21 -16.99 -3.56 15.94
N ASP A 22 -17.75 -2.49 16.21
CA ASP A 22 -17.37 -1.13 15.83
C ASP A 22 -16.01 -0.72 16.41
N ASP A 23 -15.69 -1.13 17.65
CA ASP A 23 -14.38 -0.84 18.27
C ASP A 23 -13.24 -1.50 17.48
N GLU A 24 -13.38 -2.78 17.11
CA GLU A 24 -12.38 -3.50 16.31
C GLU A 24 -12.20 -2.84 14.94
N LEU A 25 -13.30 -2.46 14.29
CA LEU A 25 -13.29 -1.76 13.02
C LEU A 25 -12.57 -0.40 13.14
N TYR A 26 -12.94 0.42 14.11
CA TYR A 26 -12.34 1.74 14.27
C TYR A 26 -10.85 1.66 14.59
N ARG A 27 -10.43 0.71 15.39
CA ARG A 27 -8.99 0.47 15.68
C ARG A 27 -8.23 0.08 14.42
N ALA A 28 -8.79 -0.78 13.57
CA ALA A 28 -8.17 -1.16 12.30
C ALA A 28 -8.11 0.01 11.32
N LEU A 29 -9.15 0.83 11.24
CA LEU A 29 -9.17 2.04 10.41
C LEU A 29 -8.15 3.07 10.90
N VAL A 30 -8.04 3.30 12.20
CA VAL A 30 -7.03 4.21 12.77
C VAL A 30 -5.63 3.70 12.45
N PHE A 31 -5.36 2.42 12.70
CA PHE A 31 -4.08 1.79 12.38
C PHE A 31 -3.71 1.99 10.91
N ALA A 32 -4.61 1.63 9.98
CA ALA A 32 -4.35 1.72 8.55
C ALA A 32 -4.17 3.18 8.08
N ASN A 33 -4.94 4.12 8.61
CA ASN A 33 -4.79 5.53 8.24
C ASN A 33 -3.46 6.11 8.75
N LEU A 34 -3.05 5.82 9.98
CA LEU A 34 -1.74 6.23 10.52
C LEU A 34 -0.60 5.61 9.70
N LEU A 35 -0.69 4.33 9.39
CA LEU A 35 0.29 3.64 8.56
C LEU A 35 0.37 4.23 7.13
N THR A 36 -0.78 4.62 6.56
CA THR A 36 -0.82 5.33 5.27
C THR A 36 -0.07 6.65 5.32
N LEU A 37 -0.29 7.44 6.37
CA LEU A 37 0.43 8.72 6.57
C LEU A 37 1.94 8.48 6.72
N TYR A 38 2.32 7.44 7.44
CA TYR A 38 3.72 7.06 7.64
C TYR A 38 4.39 6.66 6.33
N VAL A 39 3.83 5.73 5.58
CA VAL A 39 4.37 5.32 4.27
C VAL A 39 4.43 6.52 3.32
N LYS A 40 3.38 7.36 3.32
CA LYS A 40 3.30 8.52 2.44
C LYS A 40 4.27 9.64 2.80
N SER A 41 4.72 9.73 4.05
CA SER A 41 5.69 10.73 4.47
C SER A 41 7.02 10.64 3.70
N GLY A 42 7.43 9.43 3.32
CA GLY A 42 8.61 9.19 2.48
C GLY A 42 8.38 9.43 0.98
N ILE A 43 7.15 9.16 0.50
CA ILE A 43 6.81 9.29 -0.94
C ILE A 43 6.54 10.75 -1.33
N GLY A 44 5.93 11.53 -0.44
CA GLY A 44 5.53 12.91 -0.68
C GLY A 44 4.05 13.04 -1.04
N LYS A 45 3.59 14.30 -1.13
CA LYS A 45 2.17 14.63 -1.38
C LYS A 45 1.76 14.41 -2.83
N LEU A 46 2.64 14.74 -3.76
CA LEU A 46 2.51 14.54 -5.20
C LEU A 46 3.74 13.78 -5.68
N SER A 47 3.55 12.71 -6.43
CA SER A 47 4.62 11.87 -6.96
C SER A 47 4.09 11.00 -8.09
N ALA A 48 4.94 10.70 -9.06
CA ALA A 48 4.67 9.67 -10.05
C ALA A 48 4.48 8.28 -9.42
N TYR A 49 4.96 8.06 -8.21
CA TYR A 49 4.66 6.83 -7.44
C TYR A 49 3.17 6.80 -7.07
N CYS A 50 2.47 5.77 -7.49
CA CYS A 50 1.01 5.71 -7.37
C CYS A 50 0.54 5.58 -5.92
N GLY A 51 -0.14 6.61 -5.41
CA GLY A 51 -0.61 6.64 -4.02
C GLY A 51 -1.71 5.63 -3.70
N VAL A 52 -2.52 5.19 -4.68
CA VAL A 52 -3.52 4.13 -4.44
C VAL A 52 -2.88 2.76 -4.29
N VAL A 53 -1.68 2.55 -4.85
CA VAL A 53 -0.91 1.30 -4.65
C VAL A 53 -0.49 1.17 -3.20
N SER A 54 0.15 2.19 -2.62
CA SER A 54 0.47 2.20 -1.19
C SER A 54 -0.78 2.04 -0.33
N ALA A 55 -1.87 2.70 -0.70
CA ALA A 55 -3.14 2.63 0.02
C ALA A 55 -3.73 1.20 0.04
N GLY A 56 -3.70 0.50 -1.10
CA GLY A 56 -4.16 -0.91 -1.18
C GLY A 56 -3.31 -1.84 -0.33
N ILE A 57 -1.99 -1.66 -0.35
CA ILE A 57 -1.06 -2.45 0.48
C ILE A 57 -1.33 -2.24 1.97
N VAL A 58 -1.47 -0.98 2.38
CA VAL A 58 -1.76 -0.63 3.78
C VAL A 58 -3.14 -1.12 4.20
N SER A 59 -4.13 -1.10 3.30
CA SER A 59 -5.46 -1.65 3.57
C SER A 59 -5.40 -3.12 3.96
N VAL A 60 -4.63 -3.93 3.23
CA VAL A 60 -4.48 -5.36 3.53
C VAL A 60 -3.69 -5.59 4.82
N ALA A 61 -2.69 -4.75 5.13
CA ALA A 61 -2.04 -4.77 6.44
C ALA A 61 -3.04 -4.43 7.58
N GLY A 62 -3.97 -3.49 7.32
CA GLY A 62 -5.08 -3.17 8.21
C GLY A 62 -6.06 -4.34 8.40
N ILE A 63 -6.32 -5.11 7.35
CA ILE A 63 -7.12 -6.35 7.42
C ILE A 63 -6.39 -7.42 8.23
N ALA A 64 -5.07 -7.58 8.08
CA ALA A 64 -4.28 -8.48 8.91
C ALA A 64 -4.37 -8.09 10.39
N PHE A 65 -4.27 -6.79 10.70
CA PHE A 65 -4.48 -6.27 12.06
C PHE A 65 -5.90 -6.55 12.57
N LEU A 66 -6.94 -6.31 11.78
CA LEU A 66 -8.34 -6.60 12.12
C LEU A 66 -8.59 -8.08 12.45
N LYS A 67 -7.88 -8.97 11.76
CA LYS A 67 -7.94 -10.42 11.98
C LYS A 67 -7.15 -10.88 13.21
N GLY A 68 -6.37 -9.99 13.84
CA GLY A 68 -5.53 -10.31 14.99
C GLY A 68 -4.26 -11.07 14.63
N ASP A 69 -3.77 -10.93 13.40
CA ASP A 69 -2.50 -11.51 13.00
C ASP A 69 -1.33 -10.90 13.78
N SER A 70 -0.24 -11.63 13.88
CA SER A 70 0.96 -11.17 14.59
C SER A 70 1.59 -9.96 13.91
N LYS A 71 2.38 -9.20 14.68
CA LYS A 71 3.15 -8.07 14.16
C LYS A 71 4.00 -8.48 12.94
N ASP A 72 4.65 -9.63 12.99
CA ASP A 72 5.52 -10.11 11.92
C ASP A 72 4.73 -10.33 10.61
N ILE A 73 3.52 -10.91 10.69
CA ILE A 73 2.66 -11.10 9.52
C ILE A 73 2.22 -9.76 8.93
N ILE A 74 1.90 -8.78 9.79
CA ILE A 74 1.50 -7.44 9.35
C ILE A 74 2.68 -6.73 8.65
N GLU A 75 3.87 -6.77 9.24
CA GLU A 75 5.09 -6.18 8.69
C GLU A 75 5.50 -6.85 7.38
N ASP A 76 5.49 -8.18 7.34
CA ASP A 76 5.79 -8.96 6.13
C ASP A 76 4.79 -8.69 5.01
N THR A 77 3.49 -8.55 5.33
CA THR A 77 2.46 -8.16 4.36
C THR A 77 2.80 -6.82 3.71
N LEU A 78 3.19 -5.85 4.53
CA LEU A 78 3.56 -4.51 4.06
C LEU A 78 4.80 -4.56 3.17
N VAL A 79 5.87 -5.23 3.62
CA VAL A 79 7.13 -5.38 2.86
C VAL A 79 6.89 -6.09 1.53
N ASN A 80 6.21 -7.23 1.54
CA ASN A 80 5.92 -8.01 0.33
C ASN A 80 5.12 -7.19 -0.68
N GLY A 81 4.09 -6.46 -0.24
CA GLY A 81 3.28 -5.61 -1.09
C GLY A 81 4.07 -4.43 -1.67
N LEU A 82 4.81 -3.71 -0.83
CA LEU A 82 5.59 -2.54 -1.24
C LEU A 82 6.64 -2.90 -2.30
N VAL A 83 7.35 -3.98 -2.10
CA VAL A 83 8.43 -4.39 -3.02
C VAL A 83 7.88 -4.95 -4.32
N SER A 84 6.77 -5.70 -4.28
CA SER A 84 6.15 -6.28 -5.48
C SER A 84 5.47 -5.25 -6.38
N LEU A 85 4.96 -4.15 -5.83
CA LEU A 85 4.10 -3.19 -6.53
C LEU A 85 4.74 -1.82 -6.75
N SER A 86 6.02 -1.65 -6.44
CA SER A 86 6.71 -0.35 -6.43
C SER A 86 6.90 0.31 -7.80
N GLY A 87 6.55 -0.35 -8.90
CA GLY A 87 6.74 0.17 -10.26
C GLY A 87 5.50 0.82 -10.89
N ILE A 88 4.37 0.88 -10.20
CA ILE A 88 3.13 1.41 -10.77
C ILE A 88 3.13 2.93 -10.66
N VAL A 89 3.03 3.61 -11.81
CA VAL A 89 3.01 5.07 -11.88
C VAL A 89 1.61 5.65 -11.74
N CYS A 90 1.53 6.87 -11.21
CA CYS A 90 0.32 7.66 -11.12
C CYS A 90 0.12 8.49 -12.40
N ASP A 91 -1.03 8.36 -13.03
CA ASP A 91 -1.48 9.15 -14.17
C ASP A 91 -2.79 9.92 -13.85
N GLY A 92 -3.00 10.23 -12.58
CA GLY A 92 -4.16 10.98 -12.08
C GLY A 92 -5.37 10.11 -11.75
N ALA A 93 -6.40 10.75 -11.18
CA ALA A 93 -7.66 10.10 -10.79
C ALA A 93 -8.58 9.92 -12.01
N LYS A 94 -8.21 9.05 -12.91
CA LYS A 94 -8.91 8.70 -14.15
C LYS A 94 -9.55 7.31 -14.02
N PRO A 95 -10.36 6.84 -14.97
CA PRO A 95 -10.93 5.48 -14.94
C PRO A 95 -9.87 4.37 -14.77
N SER A 96 -8.66 4.55 -15.31
CA SER A 96 -7.51 3.65 -15.12
C SER A 96 -7.11 3.49 -13.63
N CYS A 97 -7.42 4.47 -12.79
CA CYS A 97 -7.15 4.41 -11.36
C CYS A 97 -7.93 3.25 -10.69
N ALA A 98 -9.14 2.93 -11.16
CA ALA A 98 -9.91 1.79 -10.64
C ALA A 98 -9.17 0.46 -10.86
N GLY A 99 -8.57 0.28 -12.05
CA GLY A 99 -7.73 -0.90 -12.33
C GLY A 99 -6.50 -0.97 -11.42
N LYS A 100 -5.85 0.17 -11.17
CA LYS A 100 -4.70 0.25 -10.26
C LYS A 100 -5.08 -0.07 -8.81
N ILE A 101 -6.27 0.34 -8.36
CA ILE A 101 -6.80 -0.04 -7.05
C ILE A 101 -6.98 -1.55 -6.96
N ALA A 102 -7.65 -2.17 -7.94
CA ALA A 102 -7.86 -3.62 -7.98
C ALA A 102 -6.54 -4.39 -7.94
N ILE A 103 -5.60 -4.06 -8.83
CA ILE A 103 -4.27 -4.70 -8.89
C ILE A 103 -3.50 -4.51 -7.57
N SER A 104 -3.60 -3.34 -6.95
CA SER A 104 -2.92 -3.08 -5.68
C SER A 104 -3.44 -3.94 -4.53
N LEU A 105 -4.75 -4.17 -4.48
CA LEU A 105 -5.36 -5.06 -3.50
C LEU A 105 -4.99 -6.51 -3.77
N ASP A 106 -5.08 -6.99 -5.02
CA ASP A 106 -4.71 -8.36 -5.38
C ASP A 106 -3.25 -8.66 -5.04
N GLY A 107 -2.33 -7.75 -5.42
CA GLY A 107 -0.91 -7.89 -5.09
C GLY A 107 -0.63 -7.83 -3.59
N ALA A 108 -1.35 -6.99 -2.86
CA ALA A 108 -1.23 -6.92 -1.41
C ALA A 108 -1.77 -8.19 -0.70
N PHE A 109 -2.89 -8.74 -1.17
CA PHE A 109 -3.39 -10.02 -0.68
C PHE A 109 -2.46 -11.19 -1.01
N MET A 110 -1.79 -11.17 -2.17
CA MET A 110 -0.72 -12.11 -2.48
C MET A 110 0.40 -12.00 -1.44
N GLY A 111 0.86 -10.78 -1.14
CA GLY A 111 1.89 -10.51 -0.12
C GLY A 111 1.47 -10.98 1.28
N TYR A 112 0.20 -10.77 1.65
CA TYR A 112 -0.37 -11.28 2.90
C TYR A 112 -0.39 -12.80 2.96
N LYS A 113 -0.80 -13.47 1.87
CA LYS A 113 -0.75 -14.93 1.78
C LYS A 113 0.67 -15.47 1.91
N GLN A 114 1.64 -14.82 1.29
CA GLN A 114 3.06 -15.17 1.45
C GLN A 114 3.52 -15.04 2.91
N ALA A 115 3.16 -13.94 3.59
CA ALA A 115 3.46 -13.72 5.00
C ALA A 115 2.90 -14.85 5.88
N ARG A 116 1.64 -15.20 5.70
CA ARG A 116 0.99 -16.31 6.45
C ARG A 116 1.58 -17.69 6.16
N LEU A 117 2.21 -17.88 5.03
CA LEU A 117 2.90 -19.11 4.65
C LEU A 117 4.40 -19.12 5.01
N ASN A 118 4.90 -18.09 5.71
CA ASN A 118 6.33 -17.89 5.99
C ASN A 118 7.20 -17.88 4.70
N LYS A 119 6.67 -17.27 3.63
CA LYS A 119 7.30 -17.13 2.30
C LYS A 119 7.65 -15.68 1.97
N SER A 120 7.82 -14.83 2.98
CA SER A 120 8.14 -13.42 2.79
C SER A 120 9.53 -13.21 2.22
N TYR A 121 9.67 -12.14 1.47
CA TYR A 121 10.96 -11.67 0.96
C TYR A 121 11.92 -11.37 2.11
N LYS A 122 13.20 -11.57 1.86
CA LYS A 122 14.26 -11.37 2.83
C LYS A 122 15.13 -10.17 2.45
N LYS A 123 15.82 -9.63 3.44
CA LYS A 123 16.82 -8.58 3.22
C LYS A 123 17.73 -8.92 2.01
N GLY A 124 17.82 -8.00 1.08
CA GLY A 124 18.58 -8.13 -0.17
C GLY A 124 17.74 -8.64 -1.35
N ASP A 125 16.49 -9.04 -1.14
CA ASP A 125 15.57 -9.33 -2.22
C ASP A 125 15.04 -8.00 -2.80
N GLY A 126 15.71 -7.49 -3.81
CA GLY A 126 15.38 -6.19 -4.41
C GLY A 126 15.53 -5.03 -3.41
N LEU A 127 14.41 -4.34 -3.13
CA LEU A 127 14.36 -3.19 -2.23
C LEU A 127 14.13 -3.55 -0.75
N VAL A 128 14.07 -4.82 -0.40
CA VAL A 128 13.90 -5.27 0.99
C VAL A 128 15.15 -4.94 1.81
N ALA A 129 14.96 -4.09 2.82
CA ALA A 129 16.01 -3.65 3.72
C ALA A 129 16.05 -4.46 5.03
N HIS A 130 16.70 -3.93 6.07
CA HIS A 130 16.86 -4.61 7.35
C HIS A 130 15.57 -4.72 8.18
N SER A 131 14.69 -3.75 8.01
CA SER A 131 13.44 -3.64 8.74
C SER A 131 12.32 -3.14 7.81
N VAL A 132 11.07 -3.21 8.28
CA VAL A 132 9.94 -2.62 7.58
C VAL A 132 10.13 -1.11 7.40
N ASP A 133 10.64 -0.43 8.41
CA ASP A 133 10.91 1.01 8.37
C ASP A 133 11.98 1.38 7.33
N ASP A 134 13.05 0.61 7.25
CA ASP A 134 14.11 0.83 6.26
C ASP A 134 13.63 0.51 4.84
N THR A 135 12.76 -0.50 4.70
CA THR A 135 12.13 -0.82 3.41
C THR A 135 11.20 0.33 2.97
N ILE A 136 10.37 0.87 3.87
CA ILE A 136 9.53 2.05 3.59
C ILE A 136 10.39 3.24 3.17
N LYS A 137 11.51 3.50 3.85
CA LYS A 137 12.45 4.57 3.46
C LYS A 137 13.05 4.33 2.08
N SER A 138 13.44 3.10 1.76
CA SER A 138 13.96 2.74 0.42
C SER A 138 12.92 3.02 -0.67
N ILE A 139 11.67 2.65 -0.46
CA ILE A 139 10.57 2.98 -1.37
C ILE A 139 10.37 4.50 -1.49
N GLY A 140 10.48 5.23 -0.39
CA GLY A 140 10.43 6.69 -0.39
C GLY A 140 11.52 7.33 -1.25
N VAL A 141 12.75 6.82 -1.17
CA VAL A 141 13.88 7.28 -2.02
C VAL A 141 13.59 7.02 -3.50
N VAL A 142 13.08 5.83 -3.85
CA VAL A 142 12.67 5.53 -5.23
C VAL A 142 11.58 6.48 -5.70
N ALA A 143 10.56 6.71 -4.89
CA ALA A 143 9.48 7.64 -5.22
C ALA A 143 9.97 9.09 -5.43
N GLN A 144 10.93 9.54 -4.63
CA GLN A 144 11.56 10.86 -4.81
C GLN A 144 12.38 10.94 -6.10
N GLY A 145 13.03 9.84 -6.50
CA GLY A 145 13.73 9.74 -7.77
C GLY A 145 12.84 9.83 -9.00
N MET A 146 11.52 9.67 -8.84
CA MET A 146 10.54 9.72 -9.93
C MET A 146 10.06 11.14 -10.29
N LYS A 147 10.69 12.21 -9.82
CA LYS A 147 10.26 13.60 -10.10
C LYS A 147 10.24 13.95 -11.59
N GLU A 148 11.25 13.52 -12.32
CA GLU A 148 11.30 13.74 -13.77
C GLU A 148 10.22 12.90 -14.49
N THR A 149 9.99 11.68 -14.02
CA THR A 149 8.92 10.81 -14.51
C THR A 149 7.55 11.47 -14.36
N ASP A 150 7.31 12.16 -13.25
CA ASP A 150 6.06 12.90 -13.00
C ASP A 150 5.83 13.98 -14.07
N VAL A 151 6.87 14.77 -14.37
CA VAL A 151 6.82 15.80 -15.43
C VAL A 151 6.56 15.18 -16.80
N VAL A 152 7.22 14.06 -17.12
CA VAL A 152 7.02 13.34 -18.40
C VAL A 152 5.58 12.86 -18.53
N ILE A 153 5.03 12.23 -17.48
CA ILE A 153 3.65 11.74 -17.47
C ILE A 153 2.67 12.89 -17.67
N LEU A 154 2.84 14.01 -16.95
CA LEU A 154 1.98 15.17 -17.09
C LEU A 154 2.00 15.74 -18.51
N ASN A 155 3.19 15.85 -19.10
CA ASN A 155 3.35 16.35 -20.47
C ASN A 155 2.69 15.40 -21.50
N GLU A 156 2.80 14.08 -21.32
CA GLU A 156 2.09 13.13 -22.20
C GLU A 156 0.57 13.24 -22.05
N MET A 157 0.07 13.37 -20.82
CA MET A 157 -1.38 13.52 -20.56
C MET A 157 -1.96 14.81 -21.15
N LEU A 158 -1.17 15.88 -21.28
CA LEU A 158 -1.62 17.15 -21.87
C LEU A 158 -1.71 17.12 -23.41
N LYS A 159 -1.22 16.06 -24.05
CA LYS A 159 -1.32 15.90 -25.52
C LYS A 159 -2.67 15.35 -25.99
N HIS A 160 -3.48 14.87 -25.05
CA HIS A 160 -4.79 14.23 -25.29
C HIS A 160 -5.90 14.94 -24.55
#